data_784597063f1748785aa34794c6920768
#
_entry.id   784597063f1748785aa34794c6920768
#
_cell.length_a   1.000
_cell.length_b   1.000
_cell.length_c   1.000
_cell.angle_alpha   90.00
_cell.angle_beta   90.00
_cell.angle_gamma   90.00
#
_symmetry.space_group_name_H-M   'P 1'
#
loop_
_entity.id
_entity.type
_entity.pdbx_description
1 polymer ?
#
loop_
_entity_poly.entity_id
_entity_poly.type
_entity_poly.pdbx_seq_one_letter_code
_entity_poly.pdbx_strand_id
1 'polypeptide(L)'
;CNPHNPAGRVWTRDELSHIGEICQRNHVRVVSDEIHCELVFPGHVYTPYASISDEFLWNSVTCVSPSKSFNIAGLQIANIIARDETVRRQIDRAININEVCDVNPFGIEATMAAYNESEEWLLELLDYLKGNYDCLCEFFHTHLPQIPVTKLEGTYLVWTDCKRLAMPSDTLQDRLLETTGLWLNSGTMYGADGEGFLRWNIACPRRVLQ
;
A
#
# COMPACT_ATOMS: atom_id res chain seq x y z
N CYS A 1 -5.98 2.61 3.95
CA CYS A 1 -4.74 1.86 3.75
C CYS A 1 -3.72 2.22 4.82
N ASN A 2 -3.06 1.22 5.42
CA ASN A 2 -2.06 1.40 6.47
C ASN A 2 -0.97 0.29 6.35
N PRO A 3 0.21 0.58 5.79
CA PRO A 3 0.67 1.84 5.15
C PRO A 3 -0.15 2.31 3.95
N HIS A 4 -0.05 3.59 3.62
CA HIS A 4 -0.96 4.25 2.69
C HIS A 4 -0.47 4.18 1.23
N ASN A 5 -1.28 3.60 0.36
CA ASN A 5 -1.13 3.66 -1.09
C ASN A 5 -2.15 4.71 -1.62
N PRO A 6 -1.72 5.73 -2.38
CA PRO A 6 -0.46 5.85 -3.14
C PRO A 6 0.66 6.66 -2.45
N ALA A 7 0.40 7.29 -1.30
CA ALA A 7 1.29 8.31 -0.76
C ALA A 7 2.56 7.77 -0.06
N GLY A 8 2.64 6.45 0.18
CA GLY A 8 3.79 5.82 0.82
C GLY A 8 3.99 6.19 2.30
N ARG A 9 2.92 6.66 2.98
CA ARG A 9 2.95 7.03 4.40
C ARG A 9 2.73 5.83 5.31
N VAL A 10 3.35 5.86 6.49
CA VAL A 10 3.02 5.01 7.63
C VAL A 10 2.32 5.87 8.68
N TRP A 11 1.06 5.54 8.96
CA TRP A 11 0.26 6.29 9.93
C TRP A 11 0.82 6.11 11.35
N THR A 12 0.94 7.20 12.08
CA THR A 12 1.30 7.14 13.50
C THR A 12 0.13 6.62 14.34
N ARG A 13 0.45 6.07 15.52
CA ARG A 13 -0.56 5.62 16.48
C ARG A 13 -1.57 6.73 16.81
N ASP A 14 -1.10 7.97 16.97
CA ASP A 14 -1.94 9.11 17.33
C ASP A 14 -2.89 9.49 16.19
N GLU A 15 -2.43 9.48 14.94
CA GLU A 15 -3.27 9.72 13.77
C GLU A 15 -4.36 8.65 13.64
N LEU A 16 -3.99 7.37 13.78
CA LEU A 16 -4.96 6.26 13.75
C LEU A 16 -5.95 6.33 14.90
N SER A 17 -5.51 6.72 16.11
CA SER A 17 -6.39 6.94 17.27
C SER A 17 -7.41 8.03 16.98
N HIS A 18 -6.96 9.17 16.42
CA HIS A 18 -7.84 10.28 16.08
C HIS A 18 -8.87 9.91 15.00
N ILE A 19 -8.45 9.17 13.96
CA ILE A 19 -9.35 8.62 12.94
C ILE A 19 -10.41 7.70 13.59
N GLY A 20 -9.96 6.80 14.47
CA GLY A 20 -10.83 5.85 15.16
C GLY A 20 -11.87 6.53 16.03
N GLU A 21 -11.47 7.54 16.80
CA GLU A 21 -12.39 8.33 17.63
C GLU A 21 -13.45 9.07 16.80
N ILE A 22 -13.07 9.63 15.64
CA ILE A 22 -14.01 10.25 14.71
C ILE A 22 -14.99 9.23 14.18
N CYS A 23 -14.51 8.07 13.74
CA CYS A 23 -15.34 6.99 13.21
C CYS A 23 -16.34 6.48 14.26
N GLN A 24 -15.90 6.28 15.50
CA GLN A 24 -16.77 5.84 16.60
C GLN A 24 -17.87 6.86 16.92
N ARG A 25 -17.52 8.12 17.06
CA ARG A 25 -18.49 9.21 17.33
C ARG A 25 -19.56 9.33 16.24
N ASN A 26 -19.22 8.98 15.00
CA ASN A 26 -20.12 9.04 13.87
C ASN A 26 -20.73 7.68 13.48
N HIS A 27 -20.54 6.64 14.30
CA HIS A 27 -21.03 5.28 14.03
C HIS A 27 -20.55 4.72 12.68
N VAL A 28 -19.34 5.06 12.28
CA VAL A 28 -18.69 4.57 11.05
C VAL A 28 -17.80 3.39 11.38
N ARG A 29 -18.00 2.27 10.69
CA ARG A 29 -17.10 1.11 10.78
C ARG A 29 -15.86 1.35 9.93
N VAL A 30 -14.71 0.95 10.44
CA VAL A 30 -13.44 1.08 9.75
C VAL A 30 -13.09 -0.22 9.02
N VAL A 31 -12.77 -0.13 7.74
CA VAL A 31 -12.07 -1.19 7.01
C VAL A 31 -10.62 -0.75 6.87
N SER A 32 -9.72 -1.45 7.57
CA SER A 32 -8.29 -1.19 7.51
C SER A 32 -7.63 -2.13 6.51
N ASP A 33 -7.23 -1.57 5.36
CA ASP A 33 -6.44 -2.30 4.38
C ASP A 33 -4.96 -2.21 4.76
N GLU A 34 -4.45 -3.30 5.31
CA GLU A 34 -3.09 -3.41 5.85
C GLU A 34 -2.21 -4.34 5.00
N ILE A 35 -2.52 -4.47 3.70
CA ILE A 35 -1.81 -5.35 2.76
C ILE A 35 -0.32 -5.00 2.59
N HIS A 36 0.11 -3.81 2.98
CA HIS A 36 1.49 -3.35 2.93
C HIS A 36 2.17 -3.32 4.31
N CYS A 37 1.61 -3.95 5.33
CA CYS A 37 2.04 -3.81 6.74
C CYS A 37 3.49 -4.23 7.00
N GLU A 38 4.04 -5.19 6.25
CA GLU A 38 5.43 -5.60 6.36
C GLU A 38 6.41 -4.67 5.62
N LEU A 39 5.91 -3.85 4.68
CA LEU A 39 6.73 -2.97 3.85
C LEU A 39 6.90 -1.59 4.51
N VAL A 40 7.62 -1.55 5.62
CA VAL A 40 7.89 -0.33 6.40
C VAL A 40 9.39 -0.10 6.50
N PHE A 41 9.83 1.10 6.14
CA PHE A 41 11.26 1.44 6.14
C PHE A 41 11.78 1.79 7.53
N PRO A 42 13.09 1.59 7.80
CA PRO A 42 13.70 1.94 9.07
C PRO A 42 13.41 3.39 9.51
N GLY A 43 13.11 3.55 10.80
CA GLY A 43 12.71 4.83 11.39
C GLY A 43 11.21 5.07 11.44
N HIS A 44 10.40 4.17 10.87
CA HIS A 44 8.95 4.17 10.94
C HIS A 44 8.44 2.90 11.62
N VAL A 45 7.29 2.97 12.26
CA VAL A 45 6.68 1.84 12.98
C VAL A 45 5.25 1.65 12.52
N TYR A 46 4.97 0.49 11.92
CA TYR A 46 3.61 0.09 11.62
C TYR A 46 2.85 -0.21 12.91
N THR A 47 1.64 0.33 13.00
CA THR A 47 0.70 0.06 14.10
C THR A 47 -0.56 -0.55 13.50
N PRO A 48 -0.90 -1.83 13.80
CA PRO A 48 -2.17 -2.40 13.38
C PRO A 48 -3.33 -1.57 13.97
N TYR A 49 -4.28 -1.14 13.13
CA TYR A 49 -5.39 -0.31 13.59
C TYR A 49 -6.18 -0.98 14.73
N ALA A 50 -6.46 -2.27 14.59
CA ALA A 50 -7.20 -3.05 15.58
C ALA A 50 -6.45 -3.24 16.92
N SER A 51 -5.15 -2.94 17.00
CA SER A 51 -4.36 -3.08 18.24
C SER A 51 -4.39 -1.85 19.14
N ILE A 52 -5.02 -0.76 18.70
CA ILE A 52 -4.99 0.51 19.41
C ILE A 52 -5.87 0.46 20.66
N SER A 53 -7.10 -0.08 20.54
CA SER A 53 -8.02 -0.31 21.66
C SER A 53 -9.01 -1.42 21.35
N ASP A 54 -9.68 -1.93 22.39
CA ASP A 54 -10.75 -2.93 22.23
C ASP A 54 -11.93 -2.37 21.42
N GLU A 55 -12.25 -1.10 21.59
CA GLU A 55 -13.32 -0.44 20.84
C GLU A 55 -12.99 -0.40 19.34
N PHE A 56 -11.75 -0.12 18.98
CA PHE A 56 -11.32 -0.10 17.57
C PHE A 56 -11.31 -1.51 16.99
N LEU A 57 -10.87 -2.50 17.77
CA LEU A 57 -10.92 -3.90 17.39
C LEU A 57 -12.36 -4.36 17.06
N TRP A 58 -13.34 -3.99 17.90
CA TRP A 58 -14.75 -4.33 17.67
C TRP A 58 -15.39 -3.57 16.51
N ASN A 59 -14.92 -2.34 16.23
CA ASN A 59 -15.46 -1.47 15.17
C ASN A 59 -14.70 -1.56 13.85
N SER A 60 -13.83 -2.57 13.67
CA SER A 60 -13.02 -2.68 12.45
C SER A 60 -13.09 -4.04 11.78
N VAL A 61 -12.72 -4.01 10.51
CA VAL A 61 -12.36 -5.15 9.67
C VAL A 61 -10.96 -4.90 9.15
N THR A 62 -10.02 -5.81 9.41
CA THR A 62 -8.64 -5.72 8.92
C THR A 62 -8.44 -6.67 7.75
N CYS A 63 -7.86 -6.18 6.67
CA CYS A 63 -7.53 -6.96 5.48
C CYS A 63 -6.00 -7.04 5.33
N VAL A 64 -5.44 -8.24 5.32
CA VAL A 64 -4.00 -8.50 5.18
C VAL A 64 -3.73 -9.60 4.15
N SER A 65 -2.57 -9.55 3.52
CA SER A 65 -2.13 -10.59 2.60
C SER A 65 -0.61 -10.55 2.43
N PRO A 66 0.07 -11.69 2.32
CA PRO A 66 1.49 -11.74 1.99
C PRO A 66 1.78 -11.35 0.54
N SER A 67 0.76 -11.15 -0.28
CA SER A 67 0.86 -10.99 -1.72
C SER A 67 1.73 -9.82 -2.18
N LYS A 68 1.75 -8.71 -1.42
CA LYS A 68 2.55 -7.53 -1.75
C LYS A 68 3.97 -7.63 -1.20
N SER A 69 4.10 -8.06 0.04
CA SER A 69 5.38 -8.15 0.74
C SER A 69 6.27 -9.26 0.20
N PHE A 70 5.66 -10.37 -0.25
CA PHE A 70 6.39 -11.55 -0.72
C PHE A 70 6.19 -11.85 -2.21
N ASN A 71 5.63 -10.91 -2.98
CA ASN A 71 5.47 -11.00 -4.44
C ASN A 71 4.69 -12.25 -4.91
N ILE A 72 3.66 -12.65 -4.17
CA ILE A 72 2.83 -13.82 -4.47
C ILE A 72 1.40 -13.47 -4.85
N ALA A 73 1.17 -12.29 -5.43
CA ALA A 73 -0.16 -11.81 -5.81
C ALA A 73 -0.92 -12.75 -6.77
N GLY A 74 -0.18 -13.48 -7.62
CA GLY A 74 -0.76 -14.46 -8.54
C GLY A 74 -1.45 -15.63 -7.85
N LEU A 75 -1.18 -15.89 -6.58
CA LEU A 75 -1.83 -16.95 -5.79
C LEU A 75 -3.18 -16.52 -5.20
N GLN A 76 -3.53 -15.23 -5.28
CA GLN A 76 -4.85 -14.69 -4.94
C GLN A 76 -5.35 -15.12 -3.54
N ILE A 77 -4.50 -14.92 -2.53
CA ILE A 77 -4.82 -15.25 -1.13
C ILE A 77 -4.79 -14.00 -0.26
N ALA A 78 -5.78 -13.85 0.61
CA ALA A 78 -5.86 -12.79 1.59
C ALA A 78 -6.61 -13.26 2.84
N ASN A 79 -6.45 -12.52 3.95
CA ASN A 79 -7.13 -12.77 5.20
C ASN A 79 -7.98 -11.55 5.57
N ILE A 80 -9.21 -11.79 5.99
CA ILE A 80 -10.13 -10.78 6.49
C ILE A 80 -10.38 -11.08 7.96
N ILE A 81 -10.06 -10.14 8.83
CA ILE A 81 -10.11 -10.29 10.29
C ILE A 81 -11.14 -9.33 10.84
N ALA A 82 -12.13 -9.85 11.56
CA ALA A 82 -13.12 -9.06 12.28
C ALA A 82 -13.44 -9.70 13.64
N ARG A 83 -13.40 -8.92 14.72
CA ARG A 83 -13.74 -9.40 16.07
C ARG A 83 -15.24 -9.64 16.23
N ASP A 84 -16.07 -8.77 15.64
CA ASP A 84 -17.52 -8.87 15.67
C ASP A 84 -17.99 -10.08 14.84
N GLU A 85 -18.61 -11.06 15.51
CA GLU A 85 -19.08 -12.29 14.88
C GLU A 85 -20.19 -12.03 13.84
N THR A 86 -21.04 -11.03 14.07
CA THR A 86 -22.10 -10.68 13.12
C THR A 86 -21.50 -10.20 11.81
N VAL A 87 -20.47 -9.37 11.91
CA VAL A 87 -19.72 -8.88 10.74
C VAL A 87 -19.01 -10.02 10.03
N ARG A 88 -18.32 -10.91 10.76
CA ARG A 88 -17.68 -12.08 10.15
C ARG A 88 -18.67 -12.92 9.36
N ARG A 89 -19.85 -13.21 9.92
CA ARG A 89 -20.90 -13.98 9.24
C ARG A 89 -21.42 -13.26 7.98
N GLN A 90 -21.54 -11.94 8.03
CA GLN A 90 -21.94 -11.16 6.85
C GLN A 90 -20.88 -11.20 5.75
N ILE A 91 -19.60 -11.06 6.10
CA ILE A 91 -18.48 -11.17 5.17
C ILE A 91 -18.42 -12.57 4.55
N ASP A 92 -18.45 -13.61 5.40
CA ASP A 92 -18.45 -15.00 4.99
C ASP A 92 -19.60 -15.29 4.01
N ARG A 93 -20.81 -14.84 4.32
CA ARG A 93 -21.95 -14.97 3.41
C ARG A 93 -21.73 -14.26 2.09
N ALA A 94 -21.17 -13.05 2.10
CA ALA A 94 -20.92 -12.27 0.87
C ALA A 94 -19.89 -12.96 -0.05
N ILE A 95 -18.86 -13.55 0.55
CA ILE A 95 -17.85 -14.33 -0.18
C ILE A 95 -18.46 -15.60 -0.77
N ASN A 96 -19.22 -16.35 0.03
CA ASN A 96 -19.82 -17.61 -0.39
C ASN A 96 -20.90 -17.42 -1.48
N ILE A 97 -21.70 -16.37 -1.42
CA ILE A 97 -22.72 -16.08 -2.46
C ILE A 97 -22.07 -15.88 -3.83
N ASN A 98 -20.86 -15.32 -3.85
CA ASN A 98 -20.13 -15.08 -5.10
C ASN A 98 -19.19 -16.24 -5.48
N GLU A 99 -19.20 -17.34 -4.72
CA GLU A 99 -18.35 -18.51 -4.91
C GLU A 99 -16.84 -18.17 -5.02
N VAL A 100 -16.40 -17.20 -4.23
CA VAL A 100 -14.98 -16.77 -4.14
C VAL A 100 -14.35 -17.20 -2.81
N CYS A 101 -14.96 -18.14 -2.12
CA CYS A 101 -14.53 -18.64 -0.82
C CYS A 101 -13.38 -19.66 -0.90
N ASP A 102 -13.25 -20.36 -2.03
CA ASP A 102 -12.25 -21.40 -2.19
C ASP A 102 -10.88 -20.79 -2.49
N VAL A 103 -9.98 -20.95 -1.53
CA VAL A 103 -8.61 -20.48 -1.68
C VAL A 103 -7.77 -21.51 -2.44
N ASN A 104 -6.85 -21.01 -3.26
CA ASN A 104 -5.85 -21.85 -3.93
C ASN A 104 -4.98 -22.57 -2.89
N PRO A 105 -4.87 -23.92 -2.91
CA PRO A 105 -4.05 -24.66 -1.95
C PRO A 105 -2.58 -24.25 -1.96
N PHE A 106 -2.01 -23.90 -3.12
CA PHE A 106 -0.65 -23.34 -3.18
C PHE A 106 -0.54 -21.98 -2.48
N GLY A 107 -1.62 -21.20 -2.45
CA GLY A 107 -1.68 -19.94 -1.72
C GLY A 107 -1.55 -20.14 -0.22
N ILE A 108 -2.15 -21.20 0.34
CA ILE A 108 -2.05 -21.54 1.77
C ILE A 108 -0.60 -21.87 2.13
N GLU A 109 0.01 -22.79 1.40
CA GLU A 109 1.41 -23.19 1.62
C GLU A 109 2.37 -22.00 1.45
N ALA A 110 2.17 -21.19 0.41
CA ALA A 110 2.98 -20.00 0.19
C ALA A 110 2.82 -18.95 1.30
N THR A 111 1.61 -18.80 1.87
CA THR A 111 1.38 -17.91 3.02
C THR A 111 2.13 -18.41 4.25
N MET A 112 2.10 -19.71 4.51
CA MET A 112 2.82 -20.31 5.63
C MET A 112 4.34 -20.15 5.47
N ALA A 113 4.89 -20.41 4.29
CA ALA A 113 6.30 -20.21 4.01
C ALA A 113 6.71 -18.74 4.09
N ALA A 114 5.89 -17.84 3.55
CA ALA A 114 6.13 -16.39 3.59
C ALA A 114 6.30 -15.89 5.04
N TYR A 115 5.34 -16.22 5.90
CA TYR A 115 5.35 -15.69 7.27
C TYR A 115 6.25 -16.45 8.24
N ASN A 116 6.53 -17.73 8.00
CA ASN A 116 7.33 -18.54 8.93
C ASN A 116 8.81 -18.65 8.53
N GLU A 117 9.14 -18.49 7.24
CA GLU A 117 10.45 -18.88 6.71
C GLU A 117 11.14 -17.80 5.88
N SER A 118 10.49 -16.65 5.59
CA SER A 118 10.98 -15.69 4.60
C SER A 118 11.32 -14.29 5.18
N GLU A 119 11.64 -14.21 6.46
CA GLU A 119 12.01 -12.94 7.11
C GLU A 119 13.28 -12.34 6.48
N GLU A 120 14.32 -13.13 6.27
CA GLU A 120 15.58 -12.69 5.66
C GLU A 120 15.35 -12.10 4.26
N TRP A 121 14.54 -12.78 3.43
CA TRP A 121 14.17 -12.28 2.10
C TRP A 121 13.45 -10.93 2.16
N LEU A 122 12.54 -10.76 3.13
CA LEU A 122 11.82 -9.50 3.33
C LEU A 122 12.75 -8.35 3.73
N LEU A 123 13.70 -8.61 4.63
CA LEU A 123 14.70 -7.61 5.05
C LEU A 123 15.60 -7.20 3.90
N GLU A 124 16.07 -8.13 3.08
CA GLU A 124 16.84 -7.85 1.87
C GLU A 124 16.02 -7.07 0.83
N LEU A 125 14.73 -7.40 0.68
CA LEU A 125 13.82 -6.64 -0.19
C LEU A 125 13.67 -5.19 0.27
N LEU A 126 13.48 -4.95 1.57
CA LEU A 126 13.35 -3.59 2.13
C LEU A 126 14.61 -2.76 1.88
N ASP A 127 15.79 -3.33 2.06
CA ASP A 127 17.06 -2.67 1.75
C ASP A 127 17.18 -2.36 0.25
N TYR A 128 16.83 -3.31 -0.60
CA TYR A 128 16.83 -3.12 -2.04
C TYR A 128 15.86 -2.02 -2.50
N LEU A 129 14.64 -2.00 -1.96
CA LEU A 129 13.63 -0.97 -2.24
C LEU A 129 14.08 0.40 -1.76
N LYS A 130 14.72 0.48 -0.58
CA LYS A 130 15.31 1.72 -0.07
C LYS A 130 16.36 2.27 -1.03
N GLY A 131 17.25 1.41 -1.52
CA GLY A 131 18.24 1.80 -2.53
C GLY A 131 17.62 2.25 -3.86
N ASN A 132 16.49 1.66 -4.28
CA ASN A 132 15.75 2.11 -5.47
C ASN A 132 15.12 3.50 -5.22
N TYR A 133 14.54 3.71 -4.04
CA TYR A 133 14.00 5.02 -3.66
C TYR A 133 15.07 6.11 -3.64
N ASP A 134 16.23 5.82 -3.05
CA ASP A 134 17.34 6.77 -2.99
C ASP A 134 17.86 7.13 -4.40
N CYS A 135 17.98 6.15 -5.28
CA CYS A 135 18.35 6.36 -6.68
C CYS A 135 17.34 7.26 -7.40
N LEU A 136 16.03 7.03 -7.20
CA LEU A 136 14.99 7.87 -7.77
C LEU A 136 15.08 9.31 -7.24
N CYS A 137 15.23 9.48 -5.93
CA CYS A 137 15.35 10.79 -5.29
C CYS A 137 16.57 11.57 -5.80
N GLU A 138 17.72 10.92 -5.92
CA GLU A 138 18.95 11.51 -6.43
C GLU A 138 18.78 11.99 -7.88
N PHE A 139 18.16 11.16 -8.73
CA PHE A 139 17.85 11.53 -10.10
C PHE A 139 16.96 12.78 -10.17
N PHE A 140 15.86 12.79 -9.44
CA PHE A 140 14.96 13.94 -9.45
C PHE A 140 15.62 15.19 -8.86
N HIS A 141 16.38 15.06 -7.78
CA HIS A 141 17.12 16.18 -7.20
C HIS A 141 18.10 16.80 -8.19
N THR A 142 18.81 15.96 -8.96
CA THR A 142 19.86 16.40 -9.87
C THR A 142 19.30 16.94 -11.18
N HIS A 143 18.32 16.26 -11.76
CA HIS A 143 17.86 16.53 -13.12
C HIS A 143 16.49 17.23 -13.20
N LEU A 144 15.65 17.05 -12.19
CA LEU A 144 14.27 17.54 -12.17
C LEU A 144 13.91 18.18 -10.82
N PRO A 145 14.73 19.12 -10.28
CA PRO A 145 14.55 19.65 -8.92
C PRO A 145 13.21 20.39 -8.72
N GLN A 146 12.51 20.72 -9.80
CA GLN A 146 11.19 21.33 -9.77
C GLN A 146 10.06 20.32 -9.53
N ILE A 147 10.34 18.99 -9.58
CA ILE A 147 9.36 17.91 -9.35
C ILE A 147 9.74 17.22 -8.05
N PRO A 148 9.12 17.58 -6.92
CA PRO A 148 9.40 16.93 -5.65
C PRO A 148 8.98 15.46 -5.64
N VAL A 149 9.84 14.60 -5.11
CA VAL A 149 9.52 13.22 -4.74
C VAL A 149 9.04 13.24 -3.29
N THR A 150 7.86 12.66 -3.01
CA THR A 150 7.34 12.59 -1.64
C THR A 150 8.16 11.62 -0.79
N LYS A 151 8.24 11.91 0.51
CA LYS A 151 8.92 11.02 1.45
C LYS A 151 8.22 9.66 1.47
N LEU A 152 9.00 8.60 1.25
CA LEU A 152 8.54 7.22 1.33
C LEU A 152 8.84 6.66 2.72
N GLU A 153 7.80 6.30 3.46
CA GLU A 153 7.89 5.74 4.82
C GLU A 153 7.60 4.24 4.82
N GLY A 154 6.83 3.78 3.83
CA GLY A 154 6.48 2.37 3.61
C GLY A 154 5.96 2.14 2.21
N THR A 155 5.65 0.91 1.88
CA THR A 155 5.30 0.42 0.53
C THR A 155 6.48 0.46 -0.44
N TYR A 156 6.22 0.21 -1.72
CA TYR A 156 7.16 0.41 -2.85
C TYR A 156 6.55 1.36 -3.89
N LEU A 157 5.62 2.22 -3.44
CA LEU A 157 4.85 3.13 -4.29
C LEU A 157 5.25 4.56 -3.95
N VAL A 158 5.87 5.22 -4.91
CA VAL A 158 6.41 6.57 -4.74
C VAL A 158 5.52 7.56 -5.47
N TRP A 159 5.30 8.71 -4.87
CA TRP A 159 4.46 9.77 -5.36
C TRP A 159 5.32 10.97 -5.78
N THR A 160 5.15 11.48 -6.97
CA THR A 160 5.86 12.69 -7.46
C THR A 160 4.89 13.82 -7.71
N ASP A 161 5.21 15.03 -7.23
CA ASP A 161 4.41 16.24 -7.45
C ASP A 161 4.82 16.90 -8.75
N CYS A 162 4.00 16.71 -9.79
CA CYS A 162 4.20 17.23 -11.13
C CYS A 162 3.40 18.51 -11.41
N LYS A 163 2.75 19.12 -10.42
CA LYS A 163 1.89 20.30 -10.58
C LYS A 163 2.57 21.46 -11.30
N ARG A 164 3.88 21.63 -11.10
CA ARG A 164 4.66 22.69 -11.77
C ARG A 164 4.75 22.54 -13.29
N LEU A 165 4.45 21.35 -13.83
CA LEU A 165 4.42 21.14 -15.27
C LEU A 165 3.16 21.74 -15.92
N ALA A 166 2.16 22.17 -15.13
CA ALA A 166 0.89 22.75 -15.57
C ALA A 166 0.18 21.90 -16.63
N MET A 167 0.30 20.57 -16.52
CA MET A 167 -0.31 19.58 -17.41
C MET A 167 -1.18 18.64 -16.58
N PRO A 168 -2.39 18.29 -17.06
CA PRO A 168 -3.21 17.28 -16.39
C PRO A 168 -2.48 15.95 -16.25
N SER A 169 -2.67 15.27 -15.09
CA SER A 169 -1.95 14.03 -14.76
C SER A 169 -2.13 12.94 -15.81
N ASP A 170 -3.36 12.77 -16.33
CA ASP A 170 -3.67 11.77 -17.36
C ASP A 170 -2.93 12.09 -18.66
N THR A 171 -2.95 13.35 -19.07
CA THR A 171 -2.21 13.79 -20.27
C THR A 171 -0.69 13.60 -20.12
N LEU A 172 -0.17 13.88 -18.92
CA LEU A 172 1.26 13.67 -18.62
C LEU A 172 1.63 12.19 -18.67
N GLN A 173 0.79 11.32 -18.07
CA GLN A 173 0.97 9.87 -18.13
C GLN A 173 1.01 9.37 -19.57
N ASP A 174 0.01 9.73 -20.39
CA ASP A 174 -0.10 9.30 -21.78
C ASP A 174 1.11 9.77 -22.60
N ARG A 175 1.50 11.02 -22.42
CA ARG A 175 2.67 11.58 -23.11
C ARG A 175 3.97 10.86 -22.73
N LEU A 176 4.17 10.53 -21.45
CA LEU A 176 5.33 9.76 -21.00
C LEU A 176 5.35 8.37 -21.65
N LEU A 177 4.19 7.69 -21.66
CA LEU A 177 4.07 6.37 -22.28
C LEU A 177 4.37 6.43 -23.80
N GLU A 178 3.78 7.38 -24.52
CA GLU A 178 3.93 7.51 -25.97
C GLU A 178 5.36 7.89 -26.41
N THR A 179 6.01 8.78 -25.64
CA THR A 179 7.31 9.32 -26.04
C THR A 179 8.51 8.53 -25.51
N THR A 180 8.36 7.86 -24.38
CA THR A 180 9.48 7.19 -23.68
C THR A 180 9.24 5.71 -23.36
N GLY A 181 8.00 5.24 -23.49
CA GLY A 181 7.60 3.90 -23.03
C GLY A 181 7.46 3.77 -21.50
N LEU A 182 7.58 4.88 -20.75
CA LEU A 182 7.44 4.88 -19.30
C LEU A 182 5.97 4.89 -18.91
N TRP A 183 5.50 3.79 -18.33
CA TRP A 183 4.11 3.64 -17.88
C TRP A 183 4.02 3.83 -16.37
N LEU A 184 3.51 4.99 -15.97
CA LEU A 184 3.21 5.34 -14.58
C LEU A 184 1.69 5.33 -14.34
N ASN A 185 1.27 5.53 -13.10
CA ASN A 185 -0.13 5.72 -12.78
C ASN A 185 -0.44 7.21 -12.55
N SER A 186 -1.47 7.71 -13.24
CA SER A 186 -2.00 9.04 -12.97
C SER A 186 -2.54 9.15 -11.56
N GLY A 187 -2.31 10.28 -10.92
CA GLY A 187 -2.80 10.53 -9.58
C GLY A 187 -4.33 10.61 -9.49
N THR A 188 -5.01 11.00 -10.57
CA THR A 188 -6.47 11.06 -10.65
C THR A 188 -7.15 9.71 -10.40
N MET A 189 -6.47 8.59 -10.65
CA MET A 189 -6.95 7.24 -10.30
C MET A 189 -7.24 7.06 -8.81
N TYR A 190 -6.67 7.92 -7.96
CA TYR A 190 -6.79 7.87 -6.49
C TYR A 190 -7.70 8.98 -5.92
N GLY A 191 -8.40 9.67 -6.78
CA GLY A 191 -9.33 10.75 -6.43
C GLY A 191 -8.90 12.10 -6.98
N ALA A 192 -9.79 13.08 -6.89
CA ALA A 192 -9.58 14.43 -7.45
C ALA A 192 -8.33 15.13 -6.88
N ASP A 193 -8.01 14.90 -5.61
CA ASP A 193 -6.84 15.48 -4.95
C ASP A 193 -5.50 14.93 -5.47
N GLY A 194 -5.55 13.82 -6.22
CA GLY A 194 -4.40 13.25 -6.91
C GLY A 194 -4.00 13.98 -8.20
N GLU A 195 -4.79 14.99 -8.64
CA GLU A 195 -4.43 15.77 -9.82
C GLU A 195 -3.09 16.49 -9.64
N GLY A 196 -2.25 16.42 -10.65
CA GLY A 196 -0.89 16.94 -10.64
C GLY A 196 0.15 15.97 -10.06
N PHE A 197 -0.23 14.73 -9.72
CA PHE A 197 0.69 13.72 -9.23
C PHE A 197 0.80 12.52 -10.18
N LEU A 198 1.96 11.84 -10.11
CA LEU A 198 2.18 10.53 -10.72
C LEU A 198 2.69 9.53 -9.68
N ARG A 199 2.22 8.28 -9.75
CA ARG A 199 2.67 7.19 -8.89
C ARG A 199 3.64 6.26 -9.62
N TRP A 200 4.79 6.05 -9.00
CA TRP A 200 5.83 5.12 -9.44
C TRP A 200 5.72 3.82 -8.66
N ASN A 201 5.98 2.70 -9.33
CA ASN A 201 6.25 1.43 -8.68
C ASN A 201 7.75 1.16 -8.79
N ILE A 202 8.45 1.19 -7.65
CA ILE A 202 9.91 0.96 -7.58
C ILE A 202 10.29 -0.48 -7.25
N ALA A 203 9.32 -1.39 -7.16
CA ALA A 203 9.58 -2.82 -6.99
C ALA A 203 9.98 -3.48 -8.31
N CYS A 204 11.07 -3.02 -8.87
CA CYS A 204 11.65 -3.51 -10.12
C CYS A 204 13.17 -3.61 -10.00
N PRO A 205 13.83 -4.36 -10.91
CA PRO A 205 15.28 -4.33 -10.96
C PRO A 205 15.81 -2.90 -11.17
N ARG A 206 16.86 -2.53 -10.44
CA ARG A 206 17.43 -1.14 -10.50
C ARG A 206 17.77 -0.71 -11.91
N ARG A 207 18.27 -1.61 -12.76
CA ARG A 207 18.56 -1.35 -14.18
C ARG A 207 17.32 -0.93 -15.01
N VAL A 208 16.12 -1.22 -14.51
CA VAL A 208 14.86 -0.82 -15.17
C VAL A 208 14.41 0.54 -14.65
N LEU A 209 14.78 0.88 -13.41
CA LEU A 209 14.49 2.18 -12.81
C LEU A 209 15.42 3.28 -13.36
N GLN A 210 16.67 2.94 -13.70
CA GLN A 210 17.67 3.81 -14.31
C GLN A 210 17.43 4.02 -15.80
#